data_6ea5ab3a878cfa625265705ec710164f
#
_entry.id   6ea5ab3a878cfa625265705ec710164f
#
_cell.length_a   1.000
_cell.length_b   1.000
_cell.length_c   1.000
_cell.angle_alpha   90.00
_cell.angle_beta   90.00
_cell.angle_gamma   90.00
#
_symmetry.space_group_name_H-M   'P 1'
#
loop_
_entity.id
_entity.type
_entity.pdbx_description
1 polymer ?
#
loop_
_entity_poly.entity_id
_entity_poly.type
_entity_poly.pdbx_seq_one_letter_code
_entity_poly.pdbx_strand_id
1 'polypeptide(L)'
;ILYNKYQPFLSLSKYYGYLSLLLIVFVITQIFYEKKWINTLVKVLVVLAGVLFILHTLGLISRWYISGNAPWSNAYESIIYVAWSIMLFGLTIGRKSSLTLTAATFLTAITLASAHLNWLDPEIANLMPVLNSWWLLVHVSIIVASYGPLFLSMILGLLSLFLIIFTTKKNKKKMDINIKEL
;
A
#
# COMPACT_ATOMS: atom_id res chain seq x y z
N ILE A 1 15.68 -15.12 17.03
CA ILE A 1 14.34 -15.61 16.67
C ILE A 1 14.27 -15.77 15.14
N LEU A 2 13.64 -16.86 14.64
CA LEU A 2 13.52 -17.15 13.20
C LEU A 2 12.90 -15.98 12.40
N TYR A 3 11.95 -15.29 13.00
CA TYR A 3 11.28 -14.11 12.40
C TYR A 3 12.26 -12.98 12.02
N ASN A 4 13.21 -12.65 12.88
CA ASN A 4 14.21 -11.62 12.60
C ASN A 4 15.14 -12.01 11.43
N LYS A 5 15.41 -13.32 11.25
CA LYS A 5 16.21 -13.85 10.14
C LYS A 5 15.50 -13.75 8.79
N TYR A 6 14.18 -13.99 8.74
CA TYR A 6 13.40 -14.02 7.49
C TYR A 6 12.94 -12.65 7.01
N GLN A 7 12.91 -11.63 7.87
CA GLN A 7 12.47 -10.27 7.56
C GLN A 7 11.29 -10.21 6.56
N PRO A 8 10.10 -10.70 6.94
CA PRO A 8 9.00 -10.93 6.00
C PRO A 8 8.54 -9.66 5.28
N PHE A 9 8.65 -8.49 5.93
CA PHE A 9 8.27 -7.22 5.33
C PHE A 9 9.24 -6.73 4.25
N LEU A 10 10.52 -7.11 4.33
CA LEU A 10 11.49 -6.86 3.26
C LEU A 10 11.12 -7.64 1.99
N SER A 11 10.74 -8.90 2.16
CA SER A 11 10.25 -9.72 1.04
C SER A 11 8.94 -9.17 0.47
N LEU A 12 8.01 -8.77 1.34
CA LEU A 12 6.75 -8.13 0.93
C LEU A 12 6.96 -6.83 0.16
N SER A 13 7.91 -5.97 0.57
CA SER A 13 8.21 -4.73 -0.16
C SER A 13 8.65 -5.00 -1.60
N LYS A 14 9.48 -6.05 -1.82
CA LYS A 14 9.91 -6.46 -3.16
C LYS A 14 8.74 -6.99 -3.99
N TYR A 15 7.89 -7.84 -3.42
CA TYR A 15 6.71 -8.37 -4.13
C TYR A 15 5.70 -7.28 -4.49
N TYR A 16 5.41 -6.36 -3.57
CA TYR A 16 4.60 -5.18 -3.88
C TYR A 16 5.25 -4.30 -4.95
N GLY A 17 6.59 -4.13 -4.92
CA GLY A 17 7.34 -3.40 -5.92
C GLY A 17 7.19 -4.00 -7.31
N TYR A 18 7.47 -5.30 -7.48
CA TYR A 18 7.30 -6.00 -8.77
C TYR A 18 5.85 -5.95 -9.25
N LEU A 19 4.90 -6.20 -8.35
CA LEU A 19 3.48 -6.17 -8.70
C LEU A 19 3.03 -4.77 -9.13
N SER A 20 3.49 -3.72 -8.44
CA SER A 20 3.13 -2.34 -8.79
C SER A 20 3.69 -1.92 -10.16
N LEU A 21 4.93 -2.32 -10.48
CA LEU A 21 5.52 -2.06 -11.78
C LEU A 21 4.72 -2.74 -12.90
N LEU A 22 4.33 -4.00 -12.71
CA LEU A 22 3.47 -4.71 -13.67
C LEU A 22 2.10 -4.01 -13.80
N LEU A 23 1.47 -3.65 -12.67
CA LEU A 23 0.20 -2.93 -12.69
C LEU A 23 0.31 -1.60 -13.44
N ILE A 24 1.36 -0.80 -13.20
CA ILE A 24 1.59 0.46 -13.91
C ILE A 24 1.64 0.23 -15.43
N VAL A 25 2.44 -0.73 -15.89
CA VAL A 25 2.58 -1.03 -17.32
C VAL A 25 1.25 -1.46 -17.93
N PHE A 26 0.53 -2.39 -17.29
CA PHE A 26 -0.71 -2.92 -17.85
C PHE A 26 -1.88 -1.94 -17.73
N VAL A 27 -1.97 -1.15 -16.66
CA VAL A 27 -3.02 -0.12 -16.53
C VAL A 27 -2.80 1.03 -17.50
N ILE A 28 -1.55 1.48 -17.70
CA ILE A 28 -1.24 2.46 -18.77
C ILE A 28 -1.61 1.88 -20.14
N THR A 29 -1.25 0.63 -20.39
CA THR A 29 -1.61 -0.03 -21.67
C THR A 29 -3.13 -0.15 -21.82
N GLN A 30 -3.87 -0.43 -20.74
CA GLN A 30 -5.34 -0.49 -20.73
C GLN A 30 -5.99 0.85 -21.07
N ILE A 31 -5.41 1.97 -20.63
CA ILE A 31 -5.90 3.32 -20.99
C ILE A 31 -5.81 3.58 -22.50
N PHE A 32 -4.75 3.08 -23.15
CA PHE A 32 -4.55 3.32 -24.61
C PHE A 32 -5.18 2.23 -25.49
N TYR A 33 -5.19 0.96 -25.03
CA TYR A 33 -5.61 -0.20 -25.83
C TYR A 33 -6.68 -1.02 -25.09
N GLU A 34 -7.92 -1.01 -25.60
CA GLU A 34 -9.03 -1.77 -25.03
C GLU A 34 -9.03 -3.22 -25.54
N LYS A 35 -8.15 -4.06 -25.01
CA LYS A 35 -8.13 -5.50 -25.33
C LYS A 35 -8.63 -6.32 -24.15
N LYS A 36 -9.51 -7.29 -24.38
CA LYS A 36 -10.10 -8.15 -23.33
C LYS A 36 -9.05 -8.86 -22.49
N TRP A 37 -7.95 -9.34 -23.08
CA TRP A 37 -6.90 -10.04 -22.33
C TRP A 37 -6.15 -9.11 -21.36
N ILE A 38 -5.94 -7.83 -21.70
CA ILE A 38 -5.32 -6.85 -20.81
C ILE A 38 -6.21 -6.64 -19.58
N ASN A 39 -7.52 -6.48 -19.78
CA ASN A 39 -8.47 -6.32 -18.68
C ASN A 39 -8.49 -7.55 -17.75
N THR A 40 -8.38 -8.76 -18.31
CA THR A 40 -8.31 -9.99 -17.52
C THR A 40 -7.01 -10.03 -16.72
N LEU A 41 -5.90 -9.64 -17.33
CA LEU A 41 -4.59 -9.65 -16.69
C LEU A 41 -4.51 -8.62 -15.55
N VAL A 42 -5.05 -7.41 -15.76
CA VAL A 42 -5.16 -6.40 -14.68
C VAL A 42 -6.00 -6.94 -13.52
N LYS A 43 -7.13 -7.62 -13.78
CA LYS A 43 -7.93 -8.25 -12.71
C LYS A 43 -7.14 -9.29 -11.93
N VAL A 44 -6.35 -10.13 -12.60
CA VAL A 44 -5.50 -11.13 -11.93
C VAL A 44 -4.46 -10.44 -11.05
N LEU A 45 -3.80 -9.39 -11.54
CA LEU A 45 -2.83 -8.63 -10.76
C LEU A 45 -3.47 -7.95 -9.53
N VAL A 46 -4.70 -7.46 -9.66
CA VAL A 46 -5.48 -6.91 -8.54
C VAL A 46 -5.79 -7.98 -7.49
N VAL A 47 -6.14 -9.19 -7.91
CA VAL A 47 -6.33 -10.33 -6.98
C VAL A 47 -5.02 -10.68 -6.27
N LEU A 48 -3.90 -10.68 -6.97
CA LEU A 48 -2.58 -10.89 -6.37
C LEU A 48 -2.24 -9.80 -5.34
N ALA A 49 -2.61 -8.54 -5.60
CA ALA A 49 -2.47 -7.46 -4.62
C ALA A 49 -3.29 -7.74 -3.35
N GLY A 50 -4.49 -8.27 -3.49
CA GLY A 50 -5.31 -8.73 -2.36
C GLY A 50 -4.66 -9.88 -1.57
N VAL A 51 -4.03 -10.84 -2.25
CA VAL A 51 -3.27 -11.92 -1.59
C VAL A 51 -2.08 -11.36 -0.81
N LEU A 52 -1.31 -10.44 -1.41
CA LEU A 52 -0.21 -9.77 -0.70
C LEU A 52 -0.70 -8.99 0.52
N PHE A 53 -1.87 -8.36 0.44
CA PHE A 53 -2.49 -7.67 1.59
C PHE A 53 -2.84 -8.65 2.73
N ILE A 54 -3.35 -9.84 2.41
CA ILE A 54 -3.59 -10.90 3.40
C ILE A 54 -2.28 -11.31 4.05
N LEU A 55 -1.22 -11.56 3.27
CA LEU A 55 0.10 -11.91 3.80
C LEU A 55 0.68 -10.80 4.67
N HIS A 56 0.49 -9.54 4.29
CA HIS A 56 0.89 -8.37 5.08
C HIS A 56 0.15 -8.35 6.43
N THR A 57 -1.15 -8.57 6.43
CA THR A 57 -1.97 -8.66 7.64
C THR A 57 -1.51 -9.78 8.56
N LEU A 58 -1.25 -10.97 8.01
CA LEU A 58 -0.70 -12.11 8.77
C LEU A 58 0.68 -11.78 9.34
N GLY A 59 1.52 -11.04 8.61
CA GLY A 59 2.80 -10.56 9.08
C GLY A 59 2.69 -9.64 10.29
N LEU A 60 1.74 -8.69 10.28
CA LEU A 60 1.46 -7.80 11.42
C LEU A 60 0.93 -8.57 12.63
N ILE A 61 0.00 -9.50 12.43
CA ILE A 61 -0.55 -10.36 13.49
C ILE A 61 0.56 -11.21 14.12
N SER A 62 1.41 -11.83 13.29
CA SER A 62 2.53 -12.64 13.75
C SER A 62 3.51 -11.81 14.57
N ARG A 63 3.80 -10.57 14.12
CA ARG A 63 4.68 -9.65 14.85
C ARG A 63 4.08 -9.28 16.20
N TRP A 64 2.79 -8.95 16.24
CA TRP A 64 2.06 -8.67 17.48
C TRP A 64 2.14 -9.84 18.46
N TYR A 65 1.87 -11.05 17.98
CA TYR A 65 1.91 -12.25 18.80
C TYR A 65 3.31 -12.52 19.39
N ILE A 66 4.37 -12.33 18.59
CA ILE A 66 5.75 -12.60 19.01
C ILE A 66 6.29 -11.51 19.94
N SER A 67 5.99 -10.24 19.68
CA SER A 67 6.48 -9.10 20.46
C SER A 67 5.70 -8.89 21.75
N GLY A 68 4.45 -9.39 21.83
CA GLY A 68 3.52 -9.09 22.92
C GLY A 68 3.02 -7.63 22.93
N ASN A 69 3.50 -6.78 22.00
CA ASN A 69 3.15 -5.37 21.90
C ASN A 69 2.39 -5.10 20.58
N ALA A 70 1.57 -4.05 20.57
CA ALA A 70 0.82 -3.67 19.38
C ALA A 70 1.78 -3.31 18.22
N PRO A 71 1.46 -3.70 16.96
CA PRO A 71 2.35 -3.53 15.81
C PRO A 71 2.40 -2.07 15.29
N TRP A 72 2.43 -1.10 16.19
CA TRP A 72 2.64 0.33 15.98
C TRP A 72 3.35 0.96 17.20
N SER A 73 4.08 0.15 17.97
CA SER A 73 4.74 0.59 19.20
C SER A 73 6.10 1.23 18.99
N ASN A 74 6.71 1.08 17.81
CA ASN A 74 7.97 1.72 17.43
C ASN A 74 7.89 2.31 16.02
N ALA A 75 8.93 3.06 15.61
CA ALA A 75 8.96 3.75 14.31
C ALA A 75 8.88 2.77 13.13
N TYR A 76 9.60 1.65 13.15
CA TYR A 76 9.54 0.62 12.13
C TYR A 76 8.13 0.04 12.01
N GLU A 77 7.53 -0.34 13.13
CA GLU A 77 6.18 -0.90 13.19
C GLU A 77 5.13 0.09 12.68
N SER A 78 5.26 1.36 13.05
CA SER A 78 4.36 2.42 12.57
C SER A 78 4.40 2.54 11.05
N ILE A 79 5.58 2.47 10.41
CA ILE A 79 5.69 2.58 8.96
C ILE A 79 5.09 1.36 8.26
N ILE A 80 5.33 0.14 8.73
CA ILE A 80 4.70 -1.05 8.14
C ILE A 80 3.19 -1.05 8.34
N TYR A 81 2.69 -0.51 9.44
CA TYR A 81 1.26 -0.34 9.69
C TYR A 81 0.63 0.74 8.79
N VAL A 82 1.32 1.86 8.53
CA VAL A 82 0.90 2.86 7.52
C VAL A 82 0.81 2.22 6.14
N ALA A 83 1.80 1.43 5.74
CA ALA A 83 1.79 0.71 4.46
C ALA A 83 0.59 -0.25 4.34
N TRP A 84 0.25 -0.96 5.43
CA TRP A 84 -0.95 -1.78 5.52
C TRP A 84 -2.23 -0.95 5.35
N SER A 85 -2.30 0.20 6.02
CA SER A 85 -3.44 1.12 5.91
C SER A 85 -3.62 1.67 4.49
N ILE A 86 -2.55 2.06 3.80
CA ILE A 86 -2.59 2.48 2.39
C ILE A 86 -3.26 1.42 1.53
N MET A 87 -2.85 0.16 1.69
CA MET A 87 -3.40 -0.94 0.90
C MET A 87 -4.84 -1.25 1.28
N LEU A 88 -5.20 -1.18 2.57
CA LEU A 88 -6.57 -1.34 3.06
C LEU A 88 -7.52 -0.34 2.38
N PHE A 89 -7.16 0.95 2.42
CA PHE A 89 -7.97 2.00 1.80
C PHE A 89 -7.95 1.91 0.28
N GLY A 90 -6.84 1.53 -0.34
CA GLY A 90 -6.76 1.25 -1.76
C GLY A 90 -7.73 0.15 -2.21
N LEU A 91 -7.79 -0.96 -1.46
CA LEU A 91 -8.70 -2.09 -1.76
C LEU A 91 -10.17 -1.78 -1.46
N THR A 92 -10.46 -0.96 -0.45
CA THR A 92 -11.85 -0.65 -0.06
C THR A 92 -12.45 0.46 -0.90
N ILE A 93 -11.77 1.58 -1.05
CA ILE A 93 -12.23 2.75 -1.80
C ILE A 93 -11.94 2.58 -3.29
N GLY A 94 -10.72 2.16 -3.63
CA GLY A 94 -10.23 2.06 -5.00
C GLY A 94 -10.65 0.81 -5.78
N ARG A 95 -11.48 -0.08 -5.22
CA ARG A 95 -11.85 -1.36 -5.85
C ARG A 95 -12.53 -1.23 -7.22
N LYS A 96 -13.07 -0.06 -7.55
CA LYS A 96 -13.70 0.22 -8.85
C LYS A 96 -12.70 0.81 -9.86
N SER A 97 -11.56 1.32 -9.41
CA SER A 97 -10.55 1.97 -10.22
C SER A 97 -9.23 1.19 -10.20
N SER A 98 -8.84 0.64 -11.34
CA SER A 98 -7.55 -0.03 -11.51
C SER A 98 -6.38 0.93 -11.24
N LEU A 99 -6.56 2.21 -11.57
CA LEU A 99 -5.56 3.25 -11.38
C LEU A 99 -5.32 3.53 -9.89
N THR A 100 -6.39 3.65 -9.10
CA THR A 100 -6.32 3.83 -7.63
C THR A 100 -5.63 2.65 -6.97
N LEU A 101 -5.96 1.41 -7.36
CA LEU A 101 -5.31 0.21 -6.84
C LEU A 101 -3.83 0.14 -7.21
N THR A 102 -3.48 0.55 -8.42
CA THR A 102 -2.07 0.64 -8.86
C THR A 102 -1.30 1.66 -8.01
N ALA A 103 -1.87 2.84 -7.79
CA ALA A 103 -1.28 3.88 -6.95
C ALA A 103 -1.11 3.41 -5.50
N ALA A 104 -2.12 2.75 -4.93
CA ALA A 104 -2.05 2.19 -3.58
C ALA A 104 -0.97 1.11 -3.45
N THR A 105 -0.88 0.19 -4.42
CA THR A 105 0.13 -0.88 -4.44
C THR A 105 1.54 -0.30 -4.54
N PHE A 106 1.75 0.70 -5.41
CA PHE A 106 3.02 1.38 -5.58
C PHE A 106 3.43 2.15 -4.31
N LEU A 107 2.51 2.90 -3.72
CA LEU A 107 2.76 3.65 -2.50
C LEU A 107 3.07 2.72 -1.32
N THR A 108 2.35 1.59 -1.21
CA THR A 108 2.62 0.53 -0.22
C THR A 108 4.04 -0.03 -0.39
N ALA A 109 4.47 -0.29 -1.63
CA ALA A 109 5.82 -0.77 -1.91
C ALA A 109 6.90 0.21 -1.44
N ILE A 110 6.76 1.49 -1.77
CA ILE A 110 7.72 2.55 -1.37
C ILE A 110 7.73 2.70 0.16
N THR A 111 6.57 2.72 0.80
CA THR A 111 6.45 2.85 2.25
C THR A 111 7.10 1.66 2.96
N LEU A 112 6.88 0.43 2.50
CA LEU A 112 7.57 -0.75 3.04
C LEU A 112 9.07 -0.72 2.77
N ALA A 113 9.50 -0.26 1.59
CA ALA A 113 10.92 -0.12 1.28
C ALA A 113 11.59 0.91 2.21
N SER A 114 10.93 2.03 2.51
CA SER A 114 11.45 3.06 3.41
C SER A 114 11.66 2.55 4.84
N ALA A 115 10.84 1.60 5.30
CA ALA A 115 11.00 0.96 6.61
C ALA A 115 12.33 0.16 6.74
N HIS A 116 12.92 -0.24 5.60
CA HIS A 116 14.16 -1.04 5.57
C HIS A 116 15.41 -0.20 5.27
N LEU A 117 15.31 1.11 5.28
CA LEU A 117 16.48 1.98 5.26
C LEU A 117 17.23 1.86 6.58
N ASN A 118 18.56 1.98 6.55
CA ASN A 118 19.50 1.68 7.67
C ASN A 118 19.30 2.48 8.97
N TRP A 119 18.28 3.31 9.05
CA TRP A 119 17.94 4.14 10.21
C TRP A 119 16.83 3.55 11.11
N LEU A 120 16.21 2.46 10.68
CA LEU A 120 15.18 1.77 11.46
C LEU A 120 15.60 0.33 11.72
N ASP A 121 15.42 -0.11 12.97
CA ASP A 121 15.70 -1.48 13.37
C ASP A 121 14.47 -2.37 13.14
N PRO A 122 14.53 -3.35 12.22
CA PRO A 122 13.45 -4.27 11.96
C PRO A 122 13.33 -5.37 13.04
N GLU A 123 14.34 -5.54 13.92
CA GLU A 123 14.37 -6.61 14.90
C GLU A 123 13.30 -6.42 15.98
N ILE A 124 12.73 -7.54 16.43
CA ILE A 124 11.88 -7.57 17.61
C ILE A 124 12.81 -7.64 18.81
N ALA A 125 13.00 -6.51 19.48
CA ALA A 125 13.74 -6.40 20.73
C ALA A 125 12.77 -6.28 21.90
N ASN A 126 13.26 -6.62 23.11
CA ASN A 126 12.52 -6.40 24.38
C ASN A 126 12.54 -4.91 24.74
N LEU A 127 11.87 -4.09 23.92
CA LEU A 127 11.69 -2.67 24.21
C LEU A 127 10.60 -2.51 25.27
N MET A 128 10.86 -1.66 26.26
CA MET A 128 9.80 -1.23 27.18
C MET A 128 8.69 -0.56 26.36
N PRO A 129 7.42 -1.02 26.48
CA PRO A 129 6.34 -0.43 25.72
C PRO A 129 6.13 1.02 26.15
N VAL A 130 6.28 1.95 25.22
CA VAL A 130 6.00 3.37 25.44
C VAL A 130 4.50 3.60 25.67
N LEU A 131 3.67 2.70 25.14
CA LEU A 131 2.21 2.77 25.19
C LEU A 131 1.67 1.88 26.32
N ASN A 132 1.66 2.37 27.55
CA ASN A 132 1.19 1.63 28.74
C ASN A 132 -0.32 1.74 28.98
N SER A 133 -1.03 2.60 28.26
CA SER A 133 -2.48 2.82 28.40
C SER A 133 -3.22 2.23 27.21
N TRP A 134 -4.26 1.44 27.48
CA TRP A 134 -5.13 0.88 26.43
C TRP A 134 -5.74 1.98 25.55
N TRP A 135 -6.16 3.09 26.17
CA TRP A 135 -6.71 4.24 25.44
C TRP A 135 -5.69 4.89 24.52
N LEU A 136 -4.46 5.07 24.98
CA LEU A 136 -3.36 5.60 24.18
C LEU A 136 -3.04 4.69 22.98
N LEU A 137 -3.09 3.39 23.18
CA LEU A 137 -2.86 2.38 22.17
C LEU A 137 -3.89 2.47 21.03
N VAL A 138 -5.18 2.60 21.37
CA VAL A 138 -6.26 2.80 20.39
C VAL A 138 -6.10 4.16 19.67
N HIS A 139 -5.83 5.22 20.41
CA HIS A 139 -5.66 6.56 19.84
C HIS A 139 -4.52 6.61 18.81
N VAL A 140 -3.36 6.06 19.16
CA VAL A 140 -2.20 5.99 18.26
C VAL A 140 -2.50 5.13 17.04
N SER A 141 -3.20 4.01 17.17
CA SER A 141 -3.57 3.16 16.03
C SER A 141 -4.40 3.92 15.00
N ILE A 142 -5.38 4.71 15.45
CA ILE A 142 -6.24 5.50 14.56
C ILE A 142 -5.44 6.60 13.87
N ILE A 143 -4.59 7.32 14.60
CA ILE A 143 -3.75 8.38 14.04
C ILE A 143 -2.80 7.81 12.99
N VAL A 144 -2.07 6.74 13.32
CA VAL A 144 -1.10 6.14 12.40
C VAL A 144 -1.80 5.56 11.16
N ALA A 145 -2.98 4.91 11.35
CA ALA A 145 -3.76 4.43 10.21
C ALA A 145 -4.27 5.56 9.30
N SER A 146 -4.56 6.74 9.84
CA SER A 146 -5.05 7.88 9.05
C SER A 146 -4.03 8.44 8.06
N TYR A 147 -2.73 8.21 8.28
CA TYR A 147 -1.72 8.58 7.29
C TYR A 147 -1.87 7.81 5.97
N GLY A 148 -2.40 6.58 6.00
CA GLY A 148 -2.63 5.78 4.78
C GLY A 148 -3.53 6.49 3.76
N PRO A 149 -4.78 6.82 4.08
CA PRO A 149 -5.67 7.54 3.16
C PRO A 149 -5.17 8.94 2.81
N LEU A 150 -4.44 9.62 3.70
CA LEU A 150 -3.85 10.93 3.39
C LEU A 150 -2.77 10.82 2.30
N PHE A 151 -1.84 9.88 2.42
CA PHE A 151 -0.82 9.63 1.40
C PHE A 151 -1.46 9.17 0.08
N LEU A 152 -2.46 8.29 0.16
CA LEU A 152 -3.18 7.84 -1.03
C LEU A 152 -3.87 9.02 -1.73
N SER A 153 -4.57 9.89 -1.00
CA SER A 153 -5.22 11.08 -1.56
C SER A 153 -4.23 12.03 -2.23
N MET A 154 -3.05 12.21 -1.63
CA MET A 154 -1.98 13.03 -2.22
C MET A 154 -1.56 12.48 -3.60
N ILE A 155 -1.29 11.18 -3.68
CA ILE A 155 -0.87 10.54 -4.95
C ILE A 155 -2.00 10.58 -5.98
N LEU A 156 -3.25 10.33 -5.58
CA LEU A 156 -4.40 10.41 -6.50
C LEU A 156 -4.61 11.83 -7.00
N GLY A 157 -4.43 12.84 -6.16
CA GLY A 157 -4.46 14.25 -6.57
C GLY A 157 -3.38 14.58 -7.60
N LEU A 158 -2.14 14.12 -7.40
CA LEU A 158 -1.07 14.29 -8.38
C LEU A 158 -1.39 13.57 -9.70
N LEU A 159 -1.88 12.34 -9.65
CA LEU A 159 -2.28 11.59 -10.85
C LEU A 159 -3.41 12.31 -11.60
N SER A 160 -4.41 12.85 -10.90
CA SER A 160 -5.48 13.63 -11.51
C SER A 160 -4.93 14.86 -12.24
N LEU A 161 -3.99 15.59 -11.64
CA LEU A 161 -3.33 16.73 -12.28
C LEU A 161 -2.57 16.30 -13.55
N PHE A 162 -1.80 15.21 -13.48
CA PHE A 162 -1.13 14.67 -14.67
C PHE A 162 -2.13 14.32 -15.78
N LEU A 163 -3.20 13.62 -15.47
CA LEU A 163 -4.23 13.26 -16.44
C LEU A 163 -4.86 14.49 -17.08
N ILE A 164 -5.13 15.54 -16.30
CA ILE A 164 -5.68 16.82 -16.80
C ILE A 164 -4.68 17.48 -17.78
N ILE A 165 -3.40 17.58 -17.42
CA ILE A 165 -2.35 18.20 -18.25
C ILE A 165 -2.21 17.47 -19.59
N PHE A 166 -2.24 16.13 -19.59
CA PHE A 166 -2.12 15.30 -20.79
C PHE A 166 -3.43 15.10 -21.55
N THR A 167 -4.53 15.73 -21.09
CA THR A 167 -5.83 15.67 -21.78
C THR A 167 -5.79 16.49 -23.07
N THR A 168 -5.94 15.83 -24.22
CA THR A 168 -6.05 16.45 -25.55
C THR A 168 -7.47 16.25 -26.07
N LYS A 169 -7.95 17.11 -26.98
CA LYS A 169 -9.28 17.00 -27.60
C LYS A 169 -9.62 15.58 -28.09
N LYS A 170 -8.62 14.83 -28.57
CA LYS A 170 -8.76 13.45 -29.07
C LYS A 170 -8.98 12.42 -27.94
N ASN A 171 -8.44 12.66 -26.74
CA ASN A 171 -8.47 11.71 -25.59
C ASN A 171 -9.42 12.13 -24.48
N LYS A 172 -10.07 13.29 -24.60
CA LYS A 172 -10.86 13.92 -23.53
C LYS A 172 -11.85 12.96 -22.87
N LYS A 173 -12.65 12.25 -23.64
CA LYS A 173 -13.67 11.34 -23.13
C LYS A 173 -13.12 10.23 -22.25
N LYS A 174 -11.97 9.63 -22.63
CA LYS A 174 -11.31 8.57 -21.84
C LYS A 174 -10.67 9.12 -20.57
N MET A 175 -9.99 10.26 -20.67
CA MET A 175 -9.35 10.90 -19.53
C MET A 175 -10.37 11.38 -18.50
N ASP A 176 -11.51 11.94 -18.92
CA ASP A 176 -12.60 12.36 -18.03
C ASP A 176 -13.20 11.17 -17.24
N ILE A 177 -13.29 9.98 -17.87
CA ILE A 177 -13.72 8.75 -17.18
C ILE A 177 -12.71 8.34 -16.11
N ASN A 178 -11.43 8.27 -16.47
CA ASN A 178 -10.37 7.88 -15.51
C ASN A 178 -10.26 8.87 -14.35
N ILE A 179 -10.40 10.18 -14.60
CA ILE A 179 -10.39 11.22 -13.55
C ILE A 179 -11.59 11.07 -12.60
N LYS A 180 -12.77 10.70 -13.12
CA LYS A 180 -13.96 10.47 -12.30
C LYS A 180 -13.89 9.19 -11.46
N GLU A 181 -13.06 8.24 -11.84
CA GLU A 181 -12.85 6.99 -11.13
C GLU A 181 -11.76 7.08 -10.04
N LEU A 182 -10.93 8.13 -10.06
CA LEU A 182 -9.95 8.44 -9.00
C LEU A 182 -10.61 9.06 -7.78
#